data_a683febfa2b95af60554205b7d380a41
#
_entry.id   a683febfa2b95af60554205b7d380a41
#
_cell.length_a   1.000
_cell.length_b   1.000
_cell.length_c   1.000
_cell.angle_alpha   90.00
_cell.angle_beta   90.00
_cell.angle_gamma   90.00
#
_symmetry.space_group_name_H-M   'P 1'
#
loop_
_entity.id
_entity.type
_entity.pdbx_description
1 polymer ?
#
loop_
_entity_poly.entity_id
_entity_poly.type
_entity_poly.pdbx_seq_one_letter_code
_entity_poly.pdbx_strand_id
1 'polypeptide(L)'
;MYKEINCRRIVPGIGTGKALVTKDVINFLAMVDTKSATIIDRNHELFGRSIKDIVLVFPNAVGSSVGAYAIYSLRINQVTPAAIICMNNADIITASGCAISDIPLVDMLEKLSSFILESEMEISVNADKEVVTIKTV
;
A
#
# COMPACT_ATOMS: atom_id res chain seq x y z
N MET A 1 6.96 -14.40 16.85
CA MET A 1 8.07 -13.42 16.90
C MET A 1 7.78 -12.29 15.93
N TYR A 2 8.23 -11.09 16.27
CA TYR A 2 7.97 -9.90 15.45
C TYR A 2 9.29 -9.26 15.08
N LYS A 3 9.36 -8.69 13.88
CA LYS A 3 10.49 -7.92 13.41
C LYS A 3 10.02 -6.50 13.10
N GLU A 4 10.75 -5.51 13.61
CA GLU A 4 10.45 -4.11 13.38
C GLU A 4 11.39 -3.52 12.34
N ILE A 5 10.84 -2.71 11.45
CA ILE A 5 11.59 -1.99 10.42
C ILE A 5 11.21 -0.52 10.52
N ASN A 6 12.22 0.34 10.66
CA ASN A 6 11.97 1.78 10.64
C ASN A 6 11.62 2.23 9.23
N CYS A 7 10.80 3.26 9.14
CA CYS A 7 10.34 3.80 7.87
C CYS A 7 10.08 5.30 8.03
N ARG A 8 9.65 5.93 6.93
CA ARG A 8 9.27 7.34 6.96
C ARG A 8 7.76 7.46 6.83
N ARG A 9 7.15 8.27 7.70
CA ARG A 9 5.72 8.58 7.63
C ARG A 9 5.45 9.53 6.47
N ILE A 10 4.47 9.18 5.64
CA ILE A 10 3.92 10.07 4.62
C ILE A 10 2.51 10.49 5.03
N VAL A 11 1.67 9.52 5.40
CA VAL A 11 0.32 9.77 5.93
C VAL A 11 0.20 9.05 7.26
N PRO A 12 -0.24 9.73 8.33
CA PRO A 12 -0.33 9.13 9.66
C PRO A 12 -1.42 8.07 9.73
N GLY A 13 -1.37 7.28 10.78
CA GLY A 13 -2.35 6.25 11.08
C GLY A 13 -1.70 4.89 11.30
N ILE A 14 -2.55 3.93 11.65
CA ILE A 14 -2.13 2.56 11.93
C ILE A 14 -3.04 1.64 11.12
N GLY A 15 -2.44 0.68 10.40
CA GLY A 15 -3.19 -0.31 9.67
C GLY A 15 -2.51 -1.68 9.74
N THR A 16 -3.31 -2.72 9.92
CA THR A 16 -2.81 -4.08 10.04
C THR A 16 -3.56 -4.99 9.08
N GLY A 17 -2.84 -5.87 8.43
CA GLY A 17 -3.43 -6.83 7.50
C GLY A 17 -2.37 -7.75 6.91
N LYS A 18 -2.82 -8.62 6.04
CA LYS A 18 -1.89 -9.44 5.27
C LYS A 18 -1.23 -8.58 4.20
N ALA A 19 0.04 -8.80 3.99
CA ALA A 19 0.77 -8.13 2.91
C ALA A 19 0.30 -8.64 1.56
N LEU A 20 0.21 -7.73 0.60
CA LEU A 20 0.08 -8.06 -0.81
C LEU A 20 1.20 -7.31 -1.53
N VAL A 21 2.21 -8.06 -1.96
CA VAL A 21 3.47 -7.50 -2.46
C VAL A 21 3.54 -7.66 -3.97
N THR A 22 3.91 -6.61 -4.66
CA THR A 22 4.13 -6.63 -6.09
C THR A 22 5.36 -5.80 -6.47
N LYS A 23 6.02 -6.21 -7.55
CA LYS A 23 7.09 -5.42 -8.18
C LYS A 23 6.56 -4.47 -9.25
N ASP A 24 5.29 -4.59 -9.58
CA ASP A 24 4.67 -3.78 -10.63
C ASP A 24 4.16 -2.45 -10.06
N VAL A 25 4.36 -1.39 -10.81
CA VAL A 25 3.73 -0.09 -10.51
C VAL A 25 2.22 -0.20 -10.72
N ILE A 26 1.46 0.72 -10.12
CA ILE A 26 0.01 0.72 -10.26
C ILE A 26 -0.46 2.08 -10.78
N ASN A 27 -1.24 2.04 -11.84
CA ASN A 27 -2.06 3.17 -12.27
C ASN A 27 -3.45 2.96 -11.67
N PHE A 28 -3.75 3.63 -10.56
CA PHE A 28 -5.00 3.38 -9.83
C PHE A 28 -6.23 3.66 -10.65
N LEU A 29 -6.20 4.69 -11.50
CA LEU A 29 -7.35 5.02 -12.35
C LEU A 29 -7.61 3.95 -13.40
N ALA A 30 -6.57 3.43 -14.03
CA ALA A 30 -6.70 2.50 -15.16
C ALA A 30 -6.76 1.04 -14.73
N MET A 31 -6.13 0.67 -13.63
CA MET A 31 -5.89 -0.73 -13.27
C MET A 31 -6.73 -1.25 -12.11
N VAL A 32 -7.45 -0.38 -11.40
CA VAL A 32 -8.18 -0.79 -10.19
C VAL A 32 -9.67 -0.51 -10.38
N ASP A 33 -10.49 -1.55 -10.16
CA ASP A 33 -11.93 -1.36 -10.03
C ASP A 33 -12.20 -0.77 -8.64
N THR A 34 -12.59 0.50 -8.58
CA THR A 34 -12.72 1.20 -7.31
C THR A 34 -13.94 0.79 -6.50
N LYS A 35 -14.86 0.00 -7.05
CA LYS A 35 -16.00 -0.53 -6.30
C LYS A 35 -15.63 -1.76 -5.49
N SER A 36 -14.75 -2.60 -6.02
CA SER A 36 -14.34 -3.86 -5.40
C SER A 36 -12.89 -3.85 -4.93
N ALA A 37 -12.12 -2.82 -5.30
CA ALA A 37 -10.68 -2.73 -5.09
C ALA A 37 -9.88 -3.83 -5.79
N THR A 38 -10.44 -4.41 -6.84
CA THR A 38 -9.79 -5.50 -7.58
C THR A 38 -8.88 -4.95 -8.67
N ILE A 39 -7.70 -5.52 -8.82
CA ILE A 39 -6.79 -5.22 -9.93
C ILE A 39 -7.35 -5.87 -11.20
N ILE A 40 -7.68 -5.06 -12.20
CA ILE A 40 -8.34 -5.51 -13.43
C ILE A 40 -7.45 -5.50 -14.66
N ASP A 41 -6.20 -5.07 -14.53
CA ASP A 41 -5.24 -5.11 -15.64
C ASP A 41 -4.69 -6.54 -15.75
N ARG A 42 -4.96 -7.19 -16.89
CA ARG A 42 -4.54 -8.58 -17.11
C ARG A 42 -3.03 -8.78 -17.16
N ASN A 43 -2.29 -7.71 -17.44
CA ASN A 43 -0.83 -7.77 -17.51
C ASN A 43 -0.16 -7.50 -16.16
N HIS A 44 -0.94 -7.13 -15.15
CA HIS A 44 -0.40 -6.84 -13.84
C HIS A 44 -0.23 -8.12 -13.02
N GLU A 45 0.86 -8.18 -12.25
CA GLU A 45 1.18 -9.32 -11.39
C GLU A 45 0.03 -9.67 -10.43
N LEU A 46 -0.70 -8.65 -9.97
CA LEU A 46 -1.81 -8.82 -9.02
C LEU A 46 -3.18 -8.96 -9.70
N PHE A 47 -3.23 -9.24 -10.99
CA PHE A 47 -4.50 -9.36 -11.70
C PHE A 47 -5.47 -10.27 -10.94
N GLY A 48 -6.69 -9.77 -10.74
CA GLY A 48 -7.75 -10.51 -10.05
C GLY A 48 -7.70 -10.44 -8.52
N ARG A 49 -6.64 -9.88 -7.94
CA ARG A 49 -6.52 -9.75 -6.49
C ARG A 49 -7.19 -8.45 -6.02
N SER A 50 -7.81 -8.51 -4.85
CA SER A 50 -8.36 -7.32 -4.21
C SER A 50 -7.34 -6.73 -3.24
N ILE A 51 -7.27 -5.39 -3.22
CA ILE A 51 -6.41 -4.68 -2.25
C ILE A 51 -7.19 -4.21 -1.03
N LYS A 52 -8.45 -4.61 -0.89
CA LYS A 52 -9.26 -4.28 0.28
C LYS A 52 -8.70 -4.93 1.54
N ASP A 53 -8.56 -4.14 2.61
CA ASP A 53 -8.18 -4.61 3.96
C ASP A 53 -6.80 -5.24 4.08
N ILE A 54 -5.98 -5.18 3.02
CA ILE A 54 -4.62 -5.72 3.06
C ILE A 54 -3.62 -4.56 3.24
N VAL A 55 -2.37 -4.90 3.48
CA VAL A 55 -1.26 -3.95 3.39
C VAL A 55 -0.64 -4.08 2.01
N LEU A 56 -0.86 -3.08 1.18
CA LEU A 56 -0.32 -3.06 -0.18
C LEU A 56 1.15 -2.63 -0.13
N VAL A 57 2.02 -3.47 -0.68
CA VAL A 57 3.46 -3.19 -0.79
C VAL A 57 3.80 -3.17 -2.27
N PHE A 58 4.10 -1.99 -2.80
CA PHE A 58 4.35 -1.81 -4.22
C PHE A 58 5.38 -0.69 -4.43
N PRO A 59 5.94 -0.57 -5.66
CA PRO A 59 6.99 0.44 -5.88
C PRO A 59 6.48 1.88 -5.74
N ASN A 60 5.51 2.25 -6.54
CA ASN A 60 4.90 3.59 -6.59
C ASN A 60 3.77 3.60 -7.61
N ALA A 61 2.92 4.61 -7.55
CA ALA A 61 1.88 4.81 -8.56
C ALA A 61 2.46 5.49 -9.79
N VAL A 62 1.77 5.31 -10.91
CA VAL A 62 2.04 6.00 -12.18
C VAL A 62 0.72 6.50 -12.74
N GLY A 63 0.80 7.35 -13.75
CA GLY A 63 -0.35 7.88 -14.45
C GLY A 63 -0.63 9.33 -14.09
N SER A 64 -1.84 9.77 -14.37
CA SER A 64 -2.28 11.13 -14.16
C SER A 64 -2.58 11.39 -12.68
N SER A 65 -2.56 12.66 -12.28
CA SER A 65 -2.93 13.08 -10.91
C SER A 65 -4.37 12.70 -10.56
N VAL A 66 -5.21 12.40 -11.53
CA VAL A 66 -6.58 11.87 -11.31
C VAL A 66 -6.54 10.53 -10.58
N GLY A 67 -5.42 9.82 -10.61
CA GLY A 67 -5.24 8.59 -9.82
C GLY A 67 -5.45 8.78 -8.32
N ALA A 68 -5.20 9.99 -7.80
CA ALA A 68 -5.49 10.29 -6.40
C ALA A 68 -6.98 10.20 -6.10
N TYR A 69 -7.82 10.61 -7.02
CA TYR A 69 -9.27 10.50 -6.87
C TYR A 69 -9.73 9.04 -6.97
N ALA A 70 -9.04 8.22 -7.75
CA ALA A 70 -9.31 6.78 -7.78
C ALA A 70 -9.07 6.15 -6.41
N ILE A 71 -7.98 6.55 -5.74
CA ILE A 71 -7.71 6.11 -4.37
C ILE A 71 -8.82 6.58 -3.42
N TYR A 72 -9.23 7.84 -3.55
CA TYR A 72 -10.32 8.37 -2.74
C TYR A 72 -11.64 7.61 -2.97
N SER A 73 -11.90 7.17 -4.19
CA SER A 73 -13.09 6.36 -4.50
C SER A 73 -13.10 5.06 -3.72
N LEU A 74 -11.93 4.49 -3.43
CA LEU A 74 -11.84 3.30 -2.57
C LEU A 74 -12.38 3.60 -1.17
N ARG A 75 -12.08 4.79 -0.63
CA ARG A 75 -12.60 5.20 0.68
C ARG A 75 -14.11 5.38 0.65
N ILE A 76 -14.63 6.06 -0.38
CA ILE A 76 -16.07 6.27 -0.53
C ILE A 76 -16.81 4.93 -0.62
N ASN A 77 -16.22 3.95 -1.31
CA ASN A 77 -16.81 2.61 -1.47
C ASN A 77 -16.47 1.67 -0.31
N GLN A 78 -15.73 2.13 0.70
CA GLN A 78 -15.36 1.35 1.89
C GLN A 78 -14.55 0.08 1.56
N VAL A 79 -13.67 0.19 0.59
CA VAL A 79 -12.83 -0.92 0.12
C VAL A 79 -11.33 -0.56 0.12
N THR A 80 -10.92 0.34 1.01
CA THR A 80 -9.52 0.75 1.08
C THR A 80 -8.61 -0.37 1.58
N PRO A 81 -7.34 -0.37 1.18
CA PRO A 81 -6.34 -1.15 1.91
C PRO A 81 -6.22 -0.66 3.36
N ALA A 82 -5.71 -1.51 4.23
CA ALA A 82 -5.47 -1.15 5.63
C ALA A 82 -4.31 -0.16 5.76
N ALA A 83 -3.32 -0.28 4.90
CA ALA A 83 -2.17 0.62 4.81
C ALA A 83 -1.45 0.38 3.49
N ILE A 84 -0.58 1.31 3.12
CA ILE A 84 0.23 1.20 1.91
C ILE A 84 1.70 1.45 2.26
N ILE A 85 2.58 0.64 1.68
CA ILE A 85 4.03 0.80 1.74
C ILE A 85 4.53 1.02 0.32
N CYS A 86 5.17 2.16 0.06
CA CYS A 86 5.87 2.39 -1.19
C CYS A 86 7.32 1.94 -1.04
N MET A 87 7.78 1.05 -1.92
CA MET A 87 9.16 0.57 -1.89
C MET A 87 10.14 1.60 -2.45
N ASN A 88 9.70 2.41 -3.41
CA ASN A 88 10.39 3.63 -3.83
C ASN A 88 9.92 4.78 -2.94
N ASN A 89 10.47 5.98 -3.13
CA ASN A 89 9.92 7.15 -2.48
C ASN A 89 8.47 7.34 -2.92
N ALA A 90 7.59 7.70 -1.99
CA ALA A 90 6.18 7.87 -2.29
C ALA A 90 6.00 8.95 -3.37
N ASP A 91 5.28 8.60 -4.41
CA ASP A 91 4.91 9.52 -5.46
C ASP A 91 3.75 10.41 -5.01
N ILE A 92 3.54 11.51 -5.73
CA ILE A 92 2.53 12.49 -5.33
C ILE A 92 1.11 11.95 -5.45
N ILE A 93 0.86 11.06 -6.38
CA ILE A 93 -0.46 10.44 -6.57
C ILE A 93 -0.83 9.61 -5.34
N THR A 94 0.07 8.72 -4.92
CA THR A 94 -0.15 7.88 -3.75
C THR A 94 -0.21 8.74 -2.48
N ALA A 95 0.70 9.69 -2.34
CA ALA A 95 0.75 10.55 -1.16
C ALA A 95 -0.53 11.37 -1.01
N SER A 96 -0.98 12.05 -2.07
CA SER A 96 -2.19 12.87 -2.00
C SER A 96 -3.45 12.01 -1.89
N GLY A 97 -3.51 10.90 -2.62
CA GLY A 97 -4.65 9.98 -2.54
C GLY A 97 -4.83 9.37 -1.16
N CYS A 98 -3.75 8.92 -0.54
CA CYS A 98 -3.78 8.39 0.82
C CYS A 98 -4.10 9.47 1.85
N ALA A 99 -3.58 10.68 1.66
CA ALA A 99 -3.84 11.78 2.58
C ALA A 99 -5.34 12.13 2.64
N ILE A 100 -6.00 12.28 1.50
CA ILE A 100 -7.43 12.60 1.46
C ILE A 100 -8.32 11.42 1.83
N SER A 101 -7.78 10.21 1.81
CA SER A 101 -8.53 8.97 2.06
C SER A 101 -8.25 8.37 3.43
N ASP A 102 -7.41 9.00 4.24
CA ASP A 102 -7.01 8.50 5.56
C ASP A 102 -6.45 7.08 5.50
N ILE A 103 -5.62 6.80 4.49
CA ILE A 103 -4.92 5.52 4.39
C ILE A 103 -3.50 5.72 4.92
N PRO A 104 -3.07 5.00 5.97
CA PRO A 104 -1.70 5.11 6.45
C PRO A 104 -0.71 4.76 5.33
N LEU A 105 0.29 5.61 5.14
CA LEU A 105 1.28 5.44 4.08
C LEU A 105 2.68 5.70 4.63
N VAL A 106 3.57 4.78 4.35
CA VAL A 106 4.99 4.90 4.68
C VAL A 106 5.85 4.56 3.48
N ASP A 107 7.08 5.06 3.49
CA ASP A 107 8.11 4.70 2.53
C ASP A 107 9.48 4.67 3.20
N MET A 108 10.55 4.58 2.43
CA MET A 108 11.92 4.59 2.92
C MET A 108 12.13 3.58 4.07
N LEU A 109 11.67 2.34 3.84
CA LEU A 109 11.97 1.29 4.81
C LEU A 109 13.47 1.10 4.90
N GLU A 110 13.98 1.06 6.15
CA GLU A 110 15.39 0.79 6.35
C GLU A 110 15.70 -0.64 5.91
N LYS A 111 16.91 -0.81 5.48
CA LYS A 111 17.55 -2.06 5.02
C LYS A 111 16.67 -3.30 4.98
N LEU A 112 16.23 -3.65 3.80
CA LEU A 112 15.60 -4.95 3.53
C LEU A 112 16.65 -6.04 3.24
N SER A 113 17.94 -5.77 3.47
CA SER A 113 19.02 -6.71 3.11
C SER A 113 18.94 -8.03 3.85
N SER A 114 18.37 -8.05 5.04
CA SER A 114 18.22 -9.27 5.84
C SER A 114 16.78 -9.74 5.93
N PHE A 115 15.86 -9.05 5.23
CA PHE A 115 14.44 -9.35 5.31
C PHE A 115 13.74 -8.94 4.02
N ILE A 116 12.98 -9.86 3.43
CA ILE A 116 12.18 -9.61 2.23
C ILE A 116 10.72 -9.69 2.60
N LEU A 117 9.97 -8.62 2.28
CA LEU A 117 8.52 -8.63 2.44
C LEU A 117 7.92 -9.54 1.39
N GLU A 118 7.05 -10.44 1.82
CA GLU A 118 6.36 -11.37 0.93
C GLU A 118 4.86 -11.29 1.18
N SER A 119 4.10 -11.61 0.14
CA SER A 119 2.65 -11.69 0.24
C SER A 119 2.23 -12.72 1.30
N GLU A 120 1.10 -12.47 1.93
CA GLU A 120 0.47 -13.26 2.99
C GLU A 120 1.12 -13.13 4.38
N MET A 121 2.24 -12.46 4.53
CA MET A 121 2.79 -12.12 5.84
C MET A 121 1.86 -11.17 6.57
N GLU A 122 1.71 -11.34 7.88
CA GLU A 122 0.96 -10.38 8.69
C GLU A 122 1.84 -9.18 8.98
N ILE A 123 1.37 -7.98 8.62
CA ILE A 123 2.11 -6.73 8.75
C ILE A 123 1.25 -5.72 9.47
N SER A 124 1.86 -4.99 10.39
CA SER A 124 1.26 -3.81 11.02
C SER A 124 2.08 -2.59 10.65
N VAL A 125 1.44 -1.61 10.02
CA VAL A 125 2.06 -0.33 9.70
C VAL A 125 1.63 0.68 10.75
N ASN A 126 2.58 1.13 11.57
CA ASN A 126 2.36 2.23 12.50
C ASN A 126 3.07 3.46 11.95
N ALA A 127 2.38 4.21 11.10
CA ALA A 127 2.96 5.39 10.49
C ALA A 127 3.25 6.48 11.53
N ASP A 128 2.44 6.55 12.59
CA ASP A 128 2.63 7.56 13.65
C ASP A 128 3.98 7.40 14.32
N LYS A 129 4.42 6.17 14.56
CA LYS A 129 5.72 5.85 15.16
C LYS A 129 6.80 5.53 14.14
N GLU A 130 6.48 5.59 12.86
CA GLU A 130 7.40 5.31 11.76
C GLU A 130 8.03 3.91 11.85
N VAL A 131 7.20 2.91 12.13
CA VAL A 131 7.61 1.52 12.28
C VAL A 131 6.65 0.61 11.52
N VAL A 132 7.22 -0.36 10.82
CA VAL A 132 6.50 -1.49 10.24
C VAL A 132 6.88 -2.72 11.05
N THR A 133 5.87 -3.43 11.57
CA THR A 133 6.08 -4.65 12.35
C THR A 133 5.62 -5.85 11.54
N ILE A 134 6.48 -6.84 11.41
CA ILE A 134 6.20 -8.03 10.62
C ILE A 134 6.20 -9.22 11.56
N LYS A 135 5.13 -10.01 11.46
CA LYS A 135 5.06 -11.26 12.22
C LYS A 135 5.86 -12.32 11.48
N THR A 136 6.89 -12.83 12.13
CA THR A 136 7.72 -13.91 11.60
C THR A 136 7.37 -15.21 12.29
N VAL A 137 7.51 -16.30 11.57
CA VAL A 137 7.24 -17.63 12.10
C VAL A 137 8.49 -18.22 12.74
#